data_2386dccb11e8ad8ec884df3a24cca179
#
_entry.id   2386dccb11e8ad8ec884df3a24cca179
#
_cell.length_a   1.000
_cell.length_b   1.000
_cell.length_c   1.000
_cell.angle_alpha   90.00
_cell.angle_beta   90.00
_cell.angle_gamma   90.00
#
_symmetry.space_group_name_H-M   'P 1'
#
loop_
_entity.id
_entity.type
_entity.pdbx_description
1 polymer ?
#
loop_
_entity_poly.entity_id
_entity_poly.type
_entity_poly.pdbx_seq_one_letter_code
_entity_poly.pdbx_strand_id
1 'polypeptide(L)'
;MKPTLFILAAGMGSRYGGLKQLDGLGPNGETIMDYSVFDAMRAGFGKVVFVIRKDFDEDFRRVVLSKYEDKVPCEVCYQALENVPEGYTYNPERTKPWGTNHAVLMAKDIINEPFMVINADDFYGKESFEVMAKFLLDVNGQQGKYCMA
;
A
#
# COMPACT_ATOMS: atom_id res chain seq x y z
N MET A 1 -14.13 -6.60 -12.66
CA MET A 1 -12.67 -6.55 -12.36
C MET A 1 -12.52 -6.50 -10.85
N LYS A 2 -11.63 -7.30 -10.26
CA LYS A 2 -11.41 -7.28 -8.80
C LYS A 2 -10.63 -6.02 -8.42
N PRO A 3 -10.97 -5.36 -7.29
CA PRO A 3 -10.24 -4.18 -6.85
C PRO A 3 -8.84 -4.51 -6.35
N THR A 4 -7.96 -3.50 -6.32
CA THR A 4 -6.61 -3.57 -5.77
C THR A 4 -6.55 -2.95 -4.39
N LEU A 5 -5.84 -3.61 -3.46
CA LEU A 5 -5.40 -3.01 -2.21
C LEU A 5 -4.06 -2.30 -2.44
N PHE A 6 -4.00 -1.01 -2.15
CA PHE A 6 -2.77 -0.23 -2.25
C PHE A 6 -2.30 0.20 -0.86
N ILE A 7 -1.12 -0.27 -0.45
CA ILE A 7 -0.58 -0.10 0.90
C ILE A 7 0.56 0.92 0.88
N LEU A 8 0.39 1.99 1.65
CA LEU A 8 1.40 3.03 1.82
C LEU A 8 2.41 2.60 2.89
N ALA A 9 3.56 2.10 2.46
CA ALA A 9 4.61 1.55 3.31
C ALA A 9 5.96 2.30 3.19
N ALA A 10 6.02 3.43 2.47
CA ALA A 10 7.25 4.21 2.29
C ALA A 10 7.75 4.88 3.58
N GLY A 11 6.89 5.06 4.58
CA GLY A 11 7.25 5.54 5.92
C GLY A 11 7.83 4.46 6.85
N MET A 12 7.77 3.19 6.46
CA MET A 12 8.31 2.09 7.27
C MET A 12 9.83 2.21 7.40
N GLY A 13 10.31 2.08 8.62
CA GLY A 13 11.76 2.15 8.93
C GLY A 13 12.32 3.54 9.15
N SER A 14 11.61 4.63 8.82
CA SER A 14 12.12 5.99 9.01
C SER A 14 12.10 6.46 10.46
N ARG A 15 11.17 5.94 11.28
CA ARG A 15 10.96 6.39 12.68
C ARG A 15 11.74 5.57 13.72
N TYR A 16 12.10 4.33 13.44
CA TYR A 16 12.67 3.38 14.41
C TYR A 16 13.91 2.64 13.91
N GLY A 17 14.59 3.14 12.87
CA GLY A 17 15.90 2.61 12.44
C GLY A 17 15.89 1.18 11.90
N GLY A 18 14.80 0.74 11.25
CA GLY A 18 14.74 -0.57 10.63
C GLY A 18 13.35 -1.20 10.58
N LEU A 19 13.28 -2.49 10.27
CA LEU A 19 12.06 -3.29 10.14
C LEU A 19 11.29 -3.54 11.46
N LYS A 20 11.64 -2.86 12.54
CA LYS A 20 10.96 -2.98 13.85
C LYS A 20 9.45 -2.65 13.82
N GLN A 21 8.99 -1.95 12.78
CA GLN A 21 7.55 -1.71 12.55
C GLN A 21 6.78 -2.97 12.12
N LEU A 22 7.50 -4.05 11.88
CA LEU A 22 6.94 -5.37 11.62
C LEU A 22 6.86 -6.23 12.87
N ASP A 23 6.89 -5.60 14.05
CA ASP A 23 6.68 -6.32 15.31
C ASP A 23 5.30 -6.97 15.30
N GLY A 24 5.30 -8.29 15.48
CA GLY A 24 4.08 -9.07 15.54
C GLY A 24 3.31 -8.73 16.80
N LEU A 25 2.07 -8.29 16.61
CA LEU A 25 1.12 -7.97 17.69
C LEU A 25 0.11 -9.08 17.89
N GLY A 26 -0.07 -9.93 16.88
CA GLY A 26 -0.98 -11.06 16.93
C GLY A 26 -0.42 -12.25 17.71
N PRO A 27 -1.28 -13.22 18.06
CA PRO A 27 -0.91 -14.39 18.88
C PRO A 27 0.14 -15.29 18.23
N ASN A 28 0.30 -15.25 16.91
CA ASN A 28 1.32 -16.00 16.17
C ASN A 28 2.35 -15.06 15.49
N GLY A 29 2.49 -13.84 15.98
CA GLY A 29 3.42 -12.86 15.43
C GLY A 29 2.91 -12.10 14.22
N GLU A 30 1.59 -12.08 13.97
CA GLU A 30 1.00 -11.30 12.88
C GLU A 30 1.19 -9.81 13.12
N THR A 31 1.53 -9.10 12.05
CA THR A 31 1.60 -7.63 12.03
C THR A 31 0.23 -7.03 11.72
N ILE A 32 0.06 -5.71 11.95
CA ILE A 32 -1.16 -4.99 11.54
C ILE A 32 -1.40 -5.16 10.04
N MET A 33 -0.35 -5.10 9.23
CA MET A 33 -0.43 -5.29 7.79
C MET A 33 -0.92 -6.69 7.40
N ASP A 34 -0.52 -7.73 8.14
CA ASP A 34 -0.97 -9.10 7.90
C ASP A 34 -2.50 -9.21 8.03
N TYR A 35 -3.10 -8.55 9.04
CA TYR A 35 -4.55 -8.46 9.18
C TYR A 35 -5.21 -7.73 8.01
N SER A 36 -4.63 -6.61 7.58
CA SER A 36 -5.17 -5.84 6.45
C SER A 36 -5.15 -6.63 5.14
N VAL A 37 -4.05 -7.30 4.82
CA VAL A 37 -3.94 -8.14 3.62
C VAL A 37 -4.91 -9.32 3.68
N PHE A 38 -5.00 -10.00 4.83
CA PHE A 38 -5.92 -11.11 5.03
C PHE A 38 -7.39 -10.67 4.85
N ASP A 39 -7.78 -9.57 5.48
CA ASP A 39 -9.15 -9.05 5.39
C ASP A 39 -9.50 -8.60 3.97
N ALA A 40 -8.57 -7.96 3.27
CA ALA A 40 -8.75 -7.57 1.87
C ALA A 40 -8.92 -8.78 0.96
N MET A 41 -8.10 -9.82 1.12
CA MET A 41 -8.22 -11.05 0.32
C MET A 41 -9.59 -11.70 0.48
N ARG A 42 -10.07 -11.86 1.71
CA ARG A 42 -11.39 -12.46 1.96
C ARG A 42 -12.56 -11.55 1.55
N ALA A 43 -12.35 -10.23 1.49
CA ALA A 43 -13.33 -9.28 0.95
C ALA A 43 -13.39 -9.27 -0.60
N GLY A 44 -12.45 -9.94 -1.27
CA GLY A 44 -12.45 -10.10 -2.73
C GLY A 44 -11.48 -9.22 -3.50
N PHE A 45 -10.54 -8.56 -2.83
CA PHE A 45 -9.43 -7.87 -3.50
C PHE A 45 -8.56 -8.88 -4.28
N GLY A 46 -8.17 -8.52 -5.48
CA GLY A 46 -7.48 -9.44 -6.41
C GLY A 46 -5.98 -9.19 -6.57
N LYS A 47 -5.48 -8.08 -6.04
CA LYS A 47 -4.07 -7.69 -6.12
C LYS A 47 -3.71 -6.81 -4.93
N VAL A 48 -2.46 -6.88 -4.48
CA VAL A 48 -1.89 -5.97 -3.48
C VAL A 48 -0.72 -5.22 -4.10
N VAL A 49 -0.72 -3.91 -3.98
CA VAL A 49 0.38 -3.05 -4.42
C VAL A 49 0.96 -2.35 -3.20
N PHE A 50 2.27 -2.32 -3.09
CA PHE A 50 2.99 -1.63 -2.03
C PHE A 50 3.79 -0.47 -2.59
N VAL A 51 3.72 0.69 -1.94
CA VAL A 51 4.71 1.74 -2.18
C VAL A 51 5.70 1.79 -1.01
N ILE A 52 6.97 1.66 -1.34
CA ILE A 52 8.08 1.63 -0.39
C ILE A 52 9.19 2.59 -0.82
N ARG A 53 10.19 2.78 0.03
CA ARG A 53 11.45 3.39 -0.37
C ARG A 53 12.33 2.33 -1.04
N LYS A 54 13.07 2.73 -2.06
CA LYS A 54 13.92 1.80 -2.83
C LYS A 54 15.03 1.16 -1.99
N ASP A 55 15.55 1.88 -1.01
CA ASP A 55 16.58 1.37 -0.09
C ASP A 55 16.09 0.23 0.82
N PHE A 56 14.78 0.03 0.94
CA PHE A 56 14.15 -1.08 1.66
C PHE A 56 13.75 -2.27 0.81
N ASP A 57 13.93 -2.22 -0.49
CA ASP A 57 13.36 -3.22 -1.42
C ASP A 57 13.77 -4.65 -1.06
N GLU A 58 15.05 -4.89 -0.85
CA GLU A 58 15.56 -6.23 -0.55
C GLU A 58 14.97 -6.81 0.74
N ASP A 59 15.03 -6.04 1.83
CA ASP A 59 14.50 -6.46 3.12
C ASP A 59 12.97 -6.59 3.09
N PHE A 60 12.28 -5.68 2.40
CA PHE A 60 10.83 -5.73 2.25
C PHE A 60 10.39 -6.99 1.50
N ARG A 61 11.06 -7.34 0.41
CA ARG A 61 10.77 -8.57 -0.33
C ARG A 61 10.99 -9.80 0.51
N ARG A 62 12.10 -9.87 1.22
CA ARG A 62 12.47 -11.01 2.07
C ARG A 62 11.52 -11.20 3.25
N VAL A 63 11.11 -10.14 3.92
CA VAL A 63 10.39 -10.21 5.20
C VAL A 63 8.89 -10.04 5.04
N VAL A 64 8.44 -9.19 4.11
CA VAL A 64 7.02 -8.85 3.95
C VAL A 64 6.42 -9.54 2.74
N LEU A 65 6.97 -9.30 1.56
CA LEU A 65 6.38 -9.77 0.30
C LEU A 65 6.32 -11.29 0.25
N SER A 66 7.35 -11.97 0.76
CA SER A 66 7.41 -13.43 0.85
C SER A 66 6.24 -14.09 1.60
N LYS A 67 5.54 -13.33 2.44
CA LYS A 67 4.35 -13.83 3.16
C LYS A 67 3.11 -13.89 2.29
N TYR A 68 3.05 -13.09 1.22
CA TYR A 68 1.82 -12.85 0.46
C TYR A 68 1.90 -13.29 -0.99
N GLU A 69 3.08 -13.26 -1.62
CA GLU A 69 3.26 -13.47 -3.07
C GLU A 69 2.79 -14.85 -3.56
N ASP A 70 2.73 -15.84 -2.69
CA ASP A 70 2.19 -17.17 -2.97
C ASP A 70 0.65 -17.26 -2.84
N LYS A 71 0.01 -16.23 -2.27
CA LYS A 71 -1.42 -16.19 -1.96
C LYS A 71 -2.21 -15.22 -2.82
N VAL A 72 -1.58 -14.10 -3.20
CA VAL A 72 -2.21 -13.03 -3.97
C VAL A 72 -1.15 -12.35 -4.84
N PRO A 73 -1.48 -11.93 -6.08
CA PRO A 73 -0.58 -11.13 -6.89
C PRO A 73 -0.13 -9.87 -6.16
N CYS A 74 1.19 -9.67 -6.06
CA CYS A 74 1.79 -8.54 -5.37
C CYS A 74 2.69 -7.75 -6.32
N GLU A 75 2.63 -6.42 -6.25
CA GLU A 75 3.53 -5.51 -6.96
C GLU A 75 4.11 -4.47 -6.01
N VAL A 76 5.25 -3.92 -6.37
CA VAL A 76 5.96 -2.91 -5.58
C VAL A 76 6.28 -1.71 -6.47
N CYS A 77 6.00 -0.53 -5.97
CA CYS A 77 6.48 0.74 -6.54
C CYS A 77 7.27 1.52 -5.50
N TYR A 78 8.00 2.52 -5.98
CA TYR A 78 8.96 3.23 -5.13
C TYR A 78 8.63 4.71 -5.05
N GLN A 79 8.64 5.23 -3.83
CA GLN A 79 8.57 6.67 -3.58
C GLN A 79 9.98 7.22 -3.36
N ALA A 80 10.40 8.14 -4.23
CA ALA A 80 11.67 8.84 -4.14
C ALA A 80 11.49 10.33 -4.40
N LEU A 81 12.38 11.16 -3.86
CA LEU A 81 12.28 12.62 -3.98
C LEU A 81 12.39 13.13 -5.42
N GLU A 82 13.20 12.46 -6.22
CA GLU A 82 13.40 12.74 -7.64
C GLU A 82 12.20 12.41 -8.53
N ASN A 83 11.27 11.60 -8.04
CA ASN A 83 10.09 11.19 -8.80
C ASN A 83 9.01 12.27 -8.77
N VAL A 84 9.32 13.44 -9.37
CA VAL A 84 8.36 14.53 -9.53
C VAL A 84 7.74 14.50 -10.93
N PRO A 85 6.49 14.98 -11.11
CA PRO A 85 5.87 15.07 -12.41
C PRO A 85 6.68 15.93 -13.39
N GLU A 86 6.52 15.69 -14.69
CA GLU A 86 7.16 16.44 -15.74
C GLU A 86 6.86 17.95 -15.59
N GLY A 87 7.89 18.78 -15.76
CA GLY A 87 7.79 20.24 -15.60
C GLY A 87 8.01 20.74 -14.17
N TYR A 88 8.17 19.84 -13.20
CA TYR A 88 8.47 20.21 -11.82
C TYR A 88 9.91 19.86 -11.46
N THR A 89 10.51 20.73 -10.63
CA THR A 89 11.83 20.51 -10.03
C THR A 89 11.71 20.49 -8.51
N TYR A 90 12.68 19.91 -7.84
CA TYR A 90 12.71 19.91 -6.37
C TYR A 90 14.06 20.43 -5.86
N ASN A 91 14.06 20.91 -4.59
CA ASN A 91 15.30 21.33 -3.94
C ASN A 91 16.17 20.09 -3.64
N PRO A 92 17.41 19.99 -4.15
CA PRO A 92 18.30 18.85 -3.88
C PRO A 92 18.63 18.62 -2.39
N GLU A 93 18.51 19.67 -1.57
CA GLU A 93 18.73 19.58 -0.12
C GLU A 93 17.53 19.00 0.65
N ARG A 94 16.41 18.76 -0.02
CA ARG A 94 15.22 18.19 0.60
C ARG A 94 15.47 16.75 1.03
N THR A 95 15.23 16.46 2.30
CA THR A 95 15.36 15.11 2.86
C THR A 95 14.01 14.48 3.22
N LYS A 96 12.95 15.30 3.39
CA LYS A 96 11.62 14.81 3.75
C LYS A 96 10.86 14.32 2.51
N PRO A 97 10.18 13.16 2.59
CA PRO A 97 9.32 12.68 1.50
C PRO A 97 8.19 13.66 1.18
N TRP A 98 7.61 13.54 -0.01
CA TRP A 98 6.56 14.43 -0.50
C TRP A 98 5.20 14.23 0.18
N GLY A 99 4.97 13.16 0.85
CA GLY A 99 3.70 12.86 1.49
C GLY A 99 2.82 11.86 0.73
N THR A 100 1.60 11.68 1.24
CA THR A 100 0.69 10.60 0.85
C THR A 100 0.25 10.68 -0.61
N ASN A 101 -0.09 11.88 -1.08
CA ASN A 101 -0.56 12.08 -2.46
C ASN A 101 0.51 11.69 -3.49
N HIS A 102 1.76 12.02 -3.20
CA HIS A 102 2.88 11.62 -4.03
C HIS A 102 3.10 10.10 -4.00
N ALA A 103 2.94 9.48 -2.84
CA ALA A 103 3.02 8.02 -2.72
C ALA A 103 1.95 7.33 -3.59
N VAL A 104 0.73 7.84 -3.59
CA VAL A 104 -0.35 7.32 -4.44
C VAL A 104 -0.03 7.48 -5.92
N LEU A 105 0.55 8.61 -6.30
CA LEU A 105 0.94 8.87 -7.69
C LEU A 105 1.97 7.88 -8.24
N MET A 106 2.81 7.29 -7.38
CA MET A 106 3.82 6.31 -7.80
C MET A 106 3.22 5.03 -8.39
N ALA A 107 1.96 4.74 -8.12
CA ALA A 107 1.27 3.56 -8.66
C ALA A 107 0.47 3.83 -9.95
N LYS A 108 0.53 5.03 -10.53
CA LYS A 108 -0.28 5.44 -11.69
C LYS A 108 -0.19 4.53 -12.91
N ASP A 109 0.97 3.90 -13.13
CA ASP A 109 1.23 3.02 -14.27
C ASP A 109 1.05 1.53 -13.92
N ILE A 110 0.75 1.23 -12.65
CA ILE A 110 0.62 -0.12 -12.12
C ILE A 110 -0.83 -0.47 -11.82
N ILE A 111 -1.59 0.49 -11.28
CA ILE A 111 -2.99 0.30 -10.90
C ILE A 111 -3.90 0.95 -11.96
N ASN A 112 -4.64 0.12 -12.68
CA ASN A 112 -5.61 0.55 -13.70
C ASN A 112 -7.06 0.18 -13.34
N GLU A 113 -7.24 -0.55 -12.26
CA GLU A 113 -8.53 -0.98 -11.70
C GLU A 113 -8.94 -0.11 -10.50
N PRO A 114 -10.20 -0.18 -10.03
CA PRO A 114 -10.60 0.45 -8.77
C PRO A 114 -9.72 -0.03 -7.62
N PHE A 115 -9.34 0.86 -6.72
CA PHE A 115 -8.43 0.53 -5.64
C PHE A 115 -8.77 1.22 -4.32
N MET A 116 -8.38 0.58 -3.22
CA MET A 116 -8.45 1.11 -1.86
C MET A 116 -7.04 1.43 -1.37
N VAL A 117 -6.84 2.64 -0.84
CA VAL A 117 -5.57 3.06 -0.23
C VAL A 117 -5.65 2.89 1.29
N ILE A 118 -4.63 2.27 1.87
CA ILE A 118 -4.47 2.15 3.33
C ILE A 118 -3.04 2.49 3.76
N ASN A 119 -2.89 2.86 5.02
CA ASN A 119 -1.58 2.92 5.67
C ASN A 119 -1.16 1.53 6.15
N ALA A 120 0.14 1.26 6.11
CA ALA A 120 0.71 -0.04 6.51
C ALA A 120 0.60 -0.31 8.02
N ASP A 121 0.48 0.75 8.83
CA ASP A 121 0.53 0.73 10.30
C ASP A 121 -0.81 1.08 10.98
N ASP A 122 -1.89 1.20 10.21
CA ASP A 122 -3.24 1.42 10.73
C ASP A 122 -4.07 0.13 10.67
N PHE A 123 -4.88 -0.09 11.70
CA PHE A 123 -5.83 -1.19 11.76
C PHE A 123 -7.22 -0.73 11.34
N TYR A 124 -7.78 -1.34 10.28
CA TYR A 124 -9.07 -0.94 9.69
C TYR A 124 -10.23 -1.87 10.07
N GLY A 125 -9.94 -3.13 10.31
CA GLY A 125 -10.94 -4.16 10.63
C GLY A 125 -11.64 -4.74 9.38
N LYS A 126 -12.18 -5.94 9.54
CA LYS A 126 -12.80 -6.73 8.47
C LYS A 126 -13.89 -5.97 7.70
N GLU A 127 -14.80 -5.34 8.45
CA GLU A 127 -15.98 -4.68 7.88
C GLU A 127 -15.61 -3.54 6.93
N SER A 128 -14.55 -2.78 7.24
CA SER A 128 -14.06 -1.72 6.35
C SER A 128 -13.68 -2.26 4.97
N PHE A 129 -13.00 -3.40 4.91
CA PHE A 129 -12.62 -4.02 3.65
C PHE A 129 -13.85 -4.55 2.87
N GLU A 130 -14.82 -5.12 3.56
CA GLU A 130 -16.06 -5.63 2.95
C GLU A 130 -16.89 -4.48 2.33
N VAL A 131 -17.07 -3.38 3.06
CA VAL A 131 -17.80 -2.20 2.60
C VAL A 131 -17.08 -1.55 1.41
N MET A 132 -15.77 -1.38 1.51
CA MET A 132 -14.96 -0.77 0.43
C MET A 132 -14.92 -1.65 -0.81
N ALA A 133 -14.77 -2.97 -0.67
CA ALA A 133 -14.81 -3.90 -1.79
C ALA A 133 -16.14 -3.82 -2.55
N LYS A 134 -17.26 -3.79 -1.82
CA LYS A 134 -18.59 -3.62 -2.42
C LYS A 134 -18.70 -2.31 -3.19
N PHE A 135 -18.31 -1.20 -2.57
CA PHE A 135 -18.32 0.11 -3.23
C PHE A 135 -17.48 0.11 -4.52
N LEU A 136 -16.26 -0.42 -4.48
CA LEU A 136 -15.35 -0.45 -5.62
C LEU A 136 -15.89 -1.33 -6.76
N LEU A 137 -16.58 -2.42 -6.46
CA LEU A 137 -17.24 -3.26 -7.45
C LEU A 137 -18.46 -2.57 -8.08
N ASP A 138 -19.27 -1.88 -7.27
CA ASP A 138 -20.46 -1.17 -7.74
C ASP A 138 -20.11 0.02 -8.66
N VAL A 139 -18.98 0.69 -8.42
CA VAL A 139 -18.52 1.83 -9.24
C VAL A 139 -17.56 1.44 -10.36
N ASN A 140 -17.30 0.17 -10.55
CA ASN A 140 -16.36 -0.33 -11.56
C ASN A 140 -16.67 0.25 -12.95
N GLY A 141 -15.69 0.90 -13.56
CA GLY A 141 -15.83 1.59 -14.84
C GLY A 141 -16.41 3.01 -14.77
N GLN A 142 -16.82 3.50 -13.59
CA GLN A 142 -17.25 4.88 -13.38
C GLN A 142 -16.08 5.72 -12.85
N GLN A 143 -15.66 6.71 -13.63
CA GLN A 143 -14.61 7.64 -13.19
C GLN A 143 -15.13 8.68 -12.19
N GLY A 144 -14.23 9.17 -11.32
CA GLY A 144 -14.51 10.25 -10.38
C GLY A 144 -15.42 9.88 -9.22
N LYS A 145 -15.53 8.61 -8.87
CA LYS A 145 -16.23 8.13 -7.68
C LYS A 145 -15.22 7.79 -6.57
N TYR A 146 -15.42 8.37 -5.41
CA TYR A 146 -14.57 8.21 -4.24
C TYR A 146 -15.39 7.91 -3.01
N CYS A 147 -14.80 7.17 -2.07
CA CYS A 147 -15.38 6.83 -0.78
C CYS A 147 -14.29 6.86 0.30
N MET A 148 -14.68 7.17 1.51
CA MET A 148 -13.84 7.02 2.72
C MET A 148 -14.55 6.12 3.72
N ALA A 149 -13.79 5.24 4.36
CA ALA A 149 -14.25 4.39 5.46
C ALA A 149 -14.05 5.08 6.81
#